data_fd7801d6388bfd242720b070a7c43db4
#
_entry.id   fd7801d6388bfd242720b070a7c43db4
#
_cell.length_a   1.000
_cell.length_b   1.000
_cell.length_c   1.000
_cell.angle_alpha   90.00
_cell.angle_beta   90.00
_cell.angle_gamma   90.00
#
_symmetry.space_group_name_H-M   'P 1'
#
loop_
_entity.id
_entity.type
_entity.pdbx_description
1 polymer ?
#
loop_
_entity_poly.entity_id
_entity_poly.type
_entity_poly.pdbx_seq_one_letter_code
_entity_poly.pdbx_strand_id
1 'polypeptide(L)'
;MKTIIAGVGMIPFTKPGASAPYDEMGEEAIRLALKDAGLAYEDVEQAYAGYVYGDSTAGQRVIYRVGMTGVPIVNVNNNCSTGSTALYLARQAIESGMLDCVLAVGFEQMKPGALAQVFPDRPSPFLDFDIATDELVDVKDLPMTLRYFGGAGESHMQKYGTKLETFAKIRAKASRHAAHNPMSLFRKEMTVDEVMNAQVIWPGVMTRPMACPPTCGAAAAILVSEEFAKRHGIDTSVRIRAQVMTTDTAETFESRDMIDVVGADLTRRGADKIYQAAGIGPEDLDVIELHDCFAQNELITYEGLRLCGEGEGEKLVE
;
A
#
# COMPACT_ATOMS: atom_id res chain seq x y z
N MET A 1 12.86 -14.07 -17.65
CA MET A 1 13.92 -13.99 -16.61
C MET A 1 13.22 -13.95 -15.27
N LYS A 2 13.75 -14.56 -14.20
CA LYS A 2 13.12 -14.52 -12.88
C LYS A 2 13.74 -13.39 -12.07
N THR A 3 12.89 -12.66 -11.35
CA THR A 3 13.31 -11.59 -10.43
C THR A 3 13.39 -12.13 -9.02
N ILE A 4 14.55 -12.01 -8.41
CA ILE A 4 14.87 -12.40 -7.04
C ILE A 4 14.84 -11.15 -6.16
N ILE A 5 14.29 -11.27 -4.96
CA ILE A 5 14.46 -10.28 -3.91
C ILE A 5 15.75 -10.63 -3.17
N ALA A 6 16.79 -9.86 -3.42
CA ALA A 6 18.11 -10.09 -2.82
C ALA A 6 18.19 -9.60 -1.39
N GLY A 7 17.51 -8.53 -1.05
CA GLY A 7 17.48 -7.98 0.29
C GLY A 7 16.40 -6.92 0.47
N VAL A 8 15.99 -6.73 1.72
CA VAL A 8 14.96 -5.76 2.10
C VAL A 8 15.41 -4.95 3.32
N GLY A 9 14.92 -3.72 3.41
CA GLY A 9 15.16 -2.84 4.55
C GLY A 9 13.94 -1.99 4.85
N MET A 10 13.61 -1.85 6.13
CA MET A 10 12.49 -1.04 6.60
C MET A 10 12.85 -0.42 7.93
N ILE A 11 12.37 0.80 8.19
CA ILE A 11 12.45 1.47 9.48
C ILE A 11 11.10 1.46 10.19
N PRO A 12 11.05 1.56 11.52
CA PRO A 12 9.79 1.64 12.24
C PRO A 12 8.98 2.86 11.83
N PHE A 13 7.68 2.68 11.60
CA PHE A 13 6.77 3.78 11.32
C PHE A 13 6.57 4.68 12.53
N THR A 14 6.56 5.99 12.31
CA THR A 14 6.41 7.02 13.34
C THR A 14 5.26 7.98 13.00
N LYS A 15 4.79 8.71 14.01
CA LYS A 15 3.79 9.77 13.82
C LYS A 15 4.42 10.99 13.13
N PRO A 16 3.65 11.75 12.33
CA PRO A 16 4.08 13.05 11.86
C PRO A 16 4.56 13.94 13.00
N GLY A 17 5.70 14.60 12.78
CA GLY A 17 6.38 15.42 13.78
C GLY A 17 7.30 14.67 14.75
N ALA A 18 7.31 13.32 14.71
CA ALA A 18 8.22 12.49 15.49
C ALA A 18 9.23 11.72 14.62
N SER A 19 9.11 11.83 13.29
CA SER A 19 10.02 11.19 12.34
C SER A 19 11.34 11.92 12.19
N ALA A 20 12.40 11.21 11.78
CA ALA A 20 13.53 11.82 11.13
C ALA A 20 13.11 12.49 9.80
N PRO A 21 13.93 13.35 9.20
CA PRO A 21 13.71 13.86 7.84
C PRO A 21 13.61 12.70 6.81
N TYR A 22 12.82 12.90 5.75
CA TYR A 22 12.56 11.87 4.75
C TYR A 22 13.83 11.32 4.09
N ASP A 23 14.84 12.18 3.91
CA ASP A 23 16.10 11.81 3.27
C ASP A 23 16.97 10.90 4.18
N GLU A 24 16.87 11.07 5.50
CA GLU A 24 17.52 10.17 6.47
C GLU A 24 16.78 8.83 6.58
N MET A 25 15.44 8.88 6.63
CA MET A 25 14.62 7.68 6.67
C MET A 25 14.86 6.78 5.45
N GLY A 26 14.85 7.39 4.26
CA GLY A 26 15.09 6.64 3.01
C GLY A 26 16.52 6.12 2.91
N GLU A 27 17.53 6.89 3.31
CA GLU A 27 18.92 6.43 3.39
C GLU A 27 19.05 5.18 4.28
N GLU A 28 18.48 5.22 5.48
CA GLU A 28 18.56 4.10 6.42
C GLU A 28 17.91 2.84 5.84
N ALA A 29 16.72 2.96 5.26
CA ALA A 29 16.03 1.84 4.61
C ALA A 29 16.87 1.22 3.47
N ILE A 30 17.50 2.05 2.62
CA ILE A 30 18.36 1.57 1.54
C ILE A 30 19.59 0.84 2.10
N ARG A 31 20.26 1.41 3.11
CA ARG A 31 21.43 0.78 3.70
C ARG A 31 21.11 -0.56 4.37
N LEU A 32 19.92 -0.66 4.99
CA LEU A 32 19.43 -1.93 5.54
C LEU A 32 19.21 -2.96 4.43
N ALA A 33 18.58 -2.57 3.31
CA ALA A 33 18.33 -3.46 2.17
C ALA A 33 19.63 -3.94 1.51
N LEU A 34 20.61 -3.05 1.32
CA LEU A 34 21.93 -3.40 0.79
C LEU A 34 22.67 -4.36 1.73
N LYS A 35 22.60 -4.11 3.04
CA LYS A 35 23.20 -4.98 4.06
C LYS A 35 22.58 -6.38 4.06
N ASP A 36 21.25 -6.44 3.96
CA ASP A 36 20.50 -7.70 3.90
C ASP A 36 20.85 -8.50 2.63
N ALA A 37 20.99 -7.81 1.50
CA ALA A 37 21.43 -8.39 0.22
C ALA A 37 22.92 -8.81 0.21
N GLY A 38 23.74 -8.30 1.12
CA GLY A 38 25.19 -8.47 1.08
C GLY A 38 25.87 -7.78 -0.10
N LEU A 39 25.26 -6.70 -0.64
CA LEU A 39 25.71 -5.96 -1.81
C LEU A 39 26.20 -4.56 -1.46
N ALA A 40 27.09 -4.01 -2.29
CA ALA A 40 27.47 -2.62 -2.24
C ALA A 40 26.51 -1.77 -3.08
N TYR A 41 26.45 -0.45 -2.81
CA TYR A 41 25.60 0.43 -3.62
C TYR A 41 26.09 0.55 -5.07
N GLU A 42 27.37 0.36 -5.29
CA GLU A 42 28.02 0.33 -6.61
C GLU A 42 27.54 -0.80 -7.52
N ASP A 43 26.93 -1.86 -6.95
CA ASP A 43 26.32 -2.96 -7.70
C ASP A 43 24.97 -2.58 -8.30
N VAL A 44 24.34 -1.50 -7.81
CA VAL A 44 23.03 -1.02 -8.27
C VAL A 44 23.17 -0.31 -9.60
N GLU A 45 22.43 -0.72 -10.60
CA GLU A 45 22.45 -0.17 -11.96
C GLU A 45 21.37 0.88 -12.22
N GLN A 46 20.26 0.86 -11.45
CA GLN A 46 19.16 1.82 -11.52
C GLN A 46 18.38 1.85 -10.21
N ALA A 47 17.76 3.00 -9.91
CA ALA A 47 16.91 3.15 -8.74
C ALA A 47 15.55 3.76 -9.09
N TYR A 48 14.50 3.23 -8.45
CA TYR A 48 13.14 3.77 -8.47
C TYR A 48 12.79 4.26 -7.07
N ALA A 49 12.49 5.56 -6.95
CA ALA A 49 12.17 6.22 -5.70
C ALA A 49 10.71 6.67 -5.68
N GLY A 50 9.92 6.10 -4.78
CA GLY A 50 8.50 6.37 -4.63
C GLY A 50 8.20 7.28 -3.44
N TYR A 51 7.47 8.38 -3.67
CA TYR A 51 6.96 9.30 -2.65
C TYR A 51 5.80 10.12 -3.21
N VAL A 52 4.95 10.67 -2.35
CA VAL A 52 3.77 11.46 -2.74
C VAL A 52 3.95 12.94 -2.38
N TYR A 53 4.34 13.25 -1.15
CA TYR A 53 4.39 14.61 -0.61
C TYR A 53 5.79 15.22 -0.57
N GLY A 54 6.69 14.73 -1.38
CA GLY A 54 8.02 15.33 -1.57
C GLY A 54 8.06 16.32 -2.74
N ASP A 55 9.00 17.25 -2.68
CA ASP A 55 9.30 18.12 -3.81
C ASP A 55 9.92 17.34 -4.98
N SER A 56 9.96 17.98 -6.13
CA SER A 56 10.63 17.44 -7.33
C SER A 56 12.04 16.94 -6.97
N THR A 57 12.35 15.72 -7.44
CA THR A 57 13.67 15.06 -7.22
C THR A 57 14.01 14.70 -5.77
N ALA A 58 13.00 14.57 -4.88
CA ALA A 58 13.25 14.12 -3.52
C ALA A 58 13.90 12.71 -3.47
N GLY A 59 13.66 11.86 -4.48
CA GLY A 59 14.35 10.57 -4.63
C GLY A 59 15.85 10.71 -4.81
N GLN A 60 16.32 11.68 -5.59
CA GLN A 60 17.76 11.99 -5.73
C GLN A 60 18.35 12.40 -4.38
N ARG A 61 17.64 13.25 -3.63
CA ARG A 61 18.10 13.69 -2.31
C ARG A 61 18.32 12.51 -1.36
N VAL A 62 17.42 11.55 -1.32
CA VAL A 62 17.53 10.33 -0.53
C VAL A 62 18.74 9.50 -0.99
N ILE A 63 18.80 9.19 -2.28
CA ILE A 63 19.77 8.25 -2.83
C ILE A 63 21.20 8.82 -2.81
N TYR A 64 21.37 10.13 -3.00
CA TYR A 64 22.68 10.78 -2.92
C TYR A 64 23.31 10.69 -1.52
N ARG A 65 22.52 10.50 -0.46
CA ARG A 65 23.05 10.22 0.88
C ARG A 65 23.67 8.83 1.00
N VAL A 66 23.21 7.89 0.19
CA VAL A 66 23.80 6.54 0.13
C VAL A 66 25.10 6.56 -0.66
N GLY A 67 25.08 7.23 -1.82
CA GLY A 67 26.24 7.39 -2.70
C GLY A 67 25.88 8.14 -3.99
N MET A 68 26.89 8.61 -4.69
CA MET A 68 26.76 9.33 -5.96
C MET A 68 27.51 8.58 -7.07
N THR A 69 27.02 7.41 -7.44
CA THR A 69 27.61 6.51 -8.43
C THR A 69 27.23 6.86 -9.87
N GLY A 70 26.28 7.79 -10.07
CA GLY A 70 25.80 8.18 -11.38
C GLY A 70 24.69 7.27 -11.94
N VAL A 71 24.14 6.35 -11.13
CA VAL A 71 23.03 5.51 -11.54
C VAL A 71 21.78 6.35 -11.89
N PRO A 72 21.01 5.97 -12.93
CA PRO A 72 19.73 6.60 -13.22
C PRO A 72 18.76 6.46 -12.05
N ILE A 73 18.08 7.57 -11.71
CA ILE A 73 17.07 7.60 -10.65
C ILE A 73 15.74 8.06 -11.25
N VAL A 74 14.71 7.25 -11.10
CA VAL A 74 13.34 7.53 -11.55
C VAL A 74 12.47 7.79 -10.33
N ASN A 75 11.86 8.99 -10.25
CA ASN A 75 10.88 9.30 -9.22
C ASN A 75 9.50 8.85 -9.68
N VAL A 76 8.77 8.21 -8.76
CA VAL A 76 7.47 7.59 -9.01
C VAL A 76 6.44 8.18 -8.07
N ASN A 77 5.25 8.45 -8.58
CA ASN A 77 4.08 8.82 -7.77
C ASN A 77 2.86 8.09 -8.32
N ASN A 78 2.22 7.32 -7.47
CA ASN A 78 0.97 6.61 -7.76
C ASN A 78 0.14 6.49 -6.46
N ASN A 79 0.00 7.61 -5.75
CA ASN A 79 -0.70 7.72 -4.47
C ASN A 79 -0.27 6.61 -3.48
N CYS A 80 -1.21 5.95 -2.79
CA CYS A 80 -0.92 4.91 -1.79
C CYS A 80 -0.17 3.69 -2.37
N SER A 81 -0.22 3.44 -3.69
CA SER A 81 0.49 2.36 -4.37
C SER A 81 1.88 2.76 -4.90
N THR A 82 2.40 3.91 -4.52
CA THR A 82 3.67 4.46 -5.04
C THR A 82 4.86 3.53 -4.81
N GLY A 83 5.03 2.98 -3.61
CA GLY A 83 6.11 2.03 -3.31
C GLY A 83 5.99 0.73 -4.09
N SER A 84 4.79 0.18 -4.21
CA SER A 84 4.51 -1.00 -5.04
C SER A 84 4.75 -0.74 -6.52
N THR A 85 4.48 0.49 -7.00
CA THR A 85 4.78 0.90 -8.38
C THR A 85 6.29 0.97 -8.61
N ALA A 86 7.07 1.48 -7.67
CA ALA A 86 8.54 1.47 -7.76
C ALA A 86 9.07 0.03 -7.86
N LEU A 87 8.54 -0.89 -7.05
CA LEU A 87 8.87 -2.31 -7.11
C LEU A 87 8.45 -2.95 -8.44
N TYR A 88 7.28 -2.59 -8.97
CA TYR A 88 6.78 -3.05 -10.26
C TYR A 88 7.72 -2.67 -11.41
N LEU A 89 8.15 -1.41 -11.45
CA LEU A 89 9.09 -0.91 -12.46
C LEU A 89 10.47 -1.55 -12.33
N ALA A 90 10.97 -1.74 -11.12
CA ALA A 90 12.23 -2.42 -10.85
C ALA A 90 12.21 -3.86 -11.38
N ARG A 91 11.11 -4.60 -11.15
CA ARG A 91 10.91 -5.92 -11.73
C ARG A 91 10.91 -5.90 -13.25
N GLN A 92 10.18 -4.96 -13.86
CA GLN A 92 10.16 -4.84 -15.34
C GLN A 92 11.56 -4.60 -15.91
N ALA A 93 12.37 -3.77 -15.25
CA ALA A 93 13.74 -3.53 -15.67
C ALA A 93 14.60 -4.80 -15.65
N ILE A 94 14.47 -5.62 -14.60
CA ILE A 94 15.15 -6.93 -14.51
C ILE A 94 14.62 -7.91 -15.58
N GLU A 95 13.29 -8.06 -15.69
CA GLU A 95 12.69 -9.04 -16.59
C GLU A 95 12.85 -8.70 -18.07
N SER A 96 13.07 -7.42 -18.40
CA SER A 96 13.45 -7.00 -19.76
C SER A 96 14.83 -7.47 -20.19
N GLY A 97 15.68 -7.91 -19.24
CA GLY A 97 17.07 -8.27 -19.48
C GLY A 97 18.01 -7.10 -19.67
N MET A 98 17.56 -5.87 -19.43
CA MET A 98 18.40 -4.67 -19.54
C MET A 98 19.30 -4.45 -18.32
N LEU A 99 18.85 -4.86 -17.14
CA LEU A 99 19.53 -4.64 -15.87
C LEU A 99 19.54 -5.93 -15.04
N ASP A 100 20.58 -6.06 -14.22
CA ASP A 100 20.76 -7.22 -13.35
C ASP A 100 20.56 -6.91 -11.86
N CYS A 101 20.72 -5.63 -11.44
CA CYS A 101 20.56 -5.20 -10.03
C CYS A 101 19.88 -3.83 -9.94
N VAL A 102 18.72 -3.77 -9.30
CA VAL A 102 17.88 -2.58 -9.24
C VAL A 102 17.39 -2.32 -7.81
N LEU A 103 17.44 -1.06 -7.38
CA LEU A 103 16.90 -0.57 -6.11
C LEU A 103 15.46 -0.05 -6.32
N ALA A 104 14.54 -0.51 -5.47
CA ALA A 104 13.25 0.14 -5.24
C ALA A 104 13.20 0.68 -3.80
N VAL A 105 12.87 1.95 -3.63
CA VAL A 105 12.71 2.58 -2.31
C VAL A 105 11.44 3.41 -2.27
N GLY A 106 10.69 3.31 -1.17
CA GLY A 106 9.56 4.18 -0.85
C GLY A 106 9.80 4.90 0.47
N PHE A 107 9.43 6.17 0.54
CA PHE A 107 9.52 6.96 1.75
C PHE A 107 8.40 8.00 1.80
N GLU A 108 7.97 8.34 3.01
CA GLU A 108 6.99 9.42 3.19
C GLU A 108 7.20 10.13 4.53
N GLN A 109 7.12 11.45 4.48
CA GLN A 109 7.10 12.32 5.65
C GLN A 109 5.80 13.12 5.66
N MET A 110 4.75 12.52 6.22
CA MET A 110 3.42 13.12 6.25
C MET A 110 3.33 14.27 7.26
N LYS A 111 2.42 15.21 6.99
CA LYS A 111 2.01 16.23 7.94
C LYS A 111 0.93 15.68 8.89
N PRO A 112 0.79 16.23 10.12
CA PRO A 112 -0.37 15.93 10.97
C PRO A 112 -1.69 16.29 10.28
N GLY A 113 -2.73 15.51 10.55
CA GLY A 113 -4.08 15.76 10.04
C GLY A 113 -4.48 14.86 8.87
N ALA A 114 -5.63 15.14 8.28
CA ALA A 114 -6.12 14.43 7.12
C ALA A 114 -5.33 14.79 5.86
N LEU A 115 -5.35 13.91 4.86
CA LEU A 115 -4.81 14.18 3.53
C LEU A 115 -5.53 15.40 2.92
N ALA A 116 -4.75 16.32 2.35
CA ALA A 116 -5.26 17.51 1.71
C ALA A 116 -4.57 17.70 0.34
N GLN A 117 -5.25 18.39 -0.57
CA GLN A 117 -4.68 18.77 -1.84
C GLN A 117 -3.47 19.70 -1.63
N VAL A 118 -2.34 19.38 -2.25
CA VAL A 118 -1.10 20.17 -2.15
C VAL A 118 -1.18 21.43 -3.02
N PHE A 119 -1.80 21.32 -4.19
CA PHE A 119 -1.93 22.42 -5.17
C PHE A 119 -3.40 22.76 -5.40
N PRO A 120 -4.03 23.63 -4.58
CA PRO A 120 -5.43 23.96 -4.68
C PRO A 120 -5.76 24.90 -5.85
N ASP A 121 -4.74 25.42 -6.57
CA ASP A 121 -4.85 26.32 -7.71
C ASP A 121 -5.11 25.59 -9.04
N ARG A 122 -5.24 24.27 -9.04
CA ARG A 122 -5.42 23.45 -10.23
C ARG A 122 -6.40 22.31 -9.98
N PRO A 123 -6.93 21.64 -11.04
CA PRO A 123 -7.87 20.53 -10.86
C PRO A 123 -7.33 19.47 -9.93
N SER A 124 -8.17 18.96 -9.03
CA SER A 124 -7.83 17.82 -8.17
C SER A 124 -7.64 16.57 -9.04
N PRO A 125 -6.60 15.75 -8.77
CA PRO A 125 -6.48 14.44 -9.42
C PRO A 125 -7.60 13.47 -9.01
N PHE A 126 -8.36 13.80 -7.96
CA PHE A 126 -9.51 13.03 -7.46
C PHE A 126 -10.85 13.63 -7.84
N LEU A 127 -10.90 14.55 -8.81
CA LEU A 127 -12.14 15.29 -9.11
C LEU A 127 -13.32 14.37 -9.41
N ASP A 128 -13.13 13.33 -10.23
CA ASP A 128 -14.21 12.41 -10.59
C ASP A 128 -14.65 11.55 -9.40
N PHE A 129 -13.71 11.16 -8.53
CA PHE A 129 -14.00 10.48 -7.26
C PHE A 129 -14.78 11.38 -6.30
N ASP A 130 -14.39 12.66 -6.21
CA ASP A 130 -15.06 13.66 -5.39
C ASP A 130 -16.50 13.87 -5.85
N ILE A 131 -16.71 13.99 -7.17
CA ILE A 131 -18.04 14.15 -7.79
C ILE A 131 -18.92 12.91 -7.51
N ALA A 132 -18.41 11.72 -7.77
CA ALA A 132 -19.15 10.48 -7.51
C ALA A 132 -19.51 10.32 -6.03
N THR A 133 -18.57 10.64 -5.13
CA THR A 133 -18.82 10.60 -3.69
C THR A 133 -19.82 11.66 -3.25
N ASP A 134 -19.80 12.84 -3.84
CA ASP A 134 -20.78 13.90 -3.56
C ASP A 134 -22.19 13.54 -4.02
N GLU A 135 -22.33 12.70 -5.02
CA GLU A 135 -23.64 12.20 -5.47
C GLU A 135 -24.16 11.02 -4.64
N LEU A 136 -23.26 10.17 -4.15
CA LEU A 136 -23.61 8.89 -3.54
C LEU A 136 -23.61 8.91 -2.00
N VAL A 137 -22.93 9.87 -1.38
CA VAL A 137 -22.75 9.94 0.09
C VAL A 137 -23.37 11.22 0.63
N ASP A 138 -24.29 11.08 1.58
CA ASP A 138 -25.01 12.23 2.17
C ASP A 138 -24.13 13.02 3.17
N VAL A 139 -23.18 12.36 3.85
CA VAL A 139 -22.29 13.00 4.82
C VAL A 139 -21.26 13.87 4.11
N LYS A 140 -21.31 15.20 4.33
CA LYS A 140 -20.46 16.18 3.65
C LYS A 140 -19.36 16.76 4.54
N ASP A 141 -19.51 16.71 5.85
CA ASP A 141 -18.62 17.39 6.81
C ASP A 141 -17.38 16.59 7.20
N LEU A 142 -17.20 15.40 6.63
CA LEU A 142 -16.01 14.57 6.88
C LEU A 142 -14.94 14.80 5.81
N PRO A 143 -13.64 14.65 6.18
CA PRO A 143 -12.55 14.57 5.22
C PRO A 143 -12.81 13.55 4.11
N MET A 144 -12.39 13.85 2.88
CA MET A 144 -12.75 13.10 1.68
C MET A 144 -12.43 11.60 1.78
N THR A 145 -11.25 11.22 2.30
CA THR A 145 -10.88 9.81 2.47
C THR A 145 -11.81 9.05 3.42
N LEU A 146 -12.30 9.71 4.47
CA LEU A 146 -13.31 9.13 5.37
C LEU A 146 -14.64 8.92 4.66
N ARG A 147 -14.99 9.83 3.74
CA ARG A 147 -16.20 9.72 2.92
C ARG A 147 -16.09 8.59 1.90
N TYR A 148 -14.95 8.42 1.24
CA TYR A 148 -14.72 7.33 0.29
C TYR A 148 -14.92 5.96 0.96
N PHE A 149 -14.12 5.67 1.96
CA PHE A 149 -14.12 4.35 2.59
C PHE A 149 -15.29 4.13 3.56
N GLY A 150 -15.76 5.19 4.22
CA GLY A 150 -17.01 5.14 5.00
C GLY A 150 -18.21 4.88 4.11
N GLY A 151 -18.34 5.60 2.98
CA GLY A 151 -19.38 5.40 1.99
C GLY A 151 -19.37 3.99 1.40
N ALA A 152 -18.19 3.45 1.09
CA ALA A 152 -18.06 2.07 0.62
C ALA A 152 -18.51 1.05 1.69
N GLY A 153 -18.14 1.28 2.97
CA GLY A 153 -18.62 0.46 4.07
C GLY A 153 -20.13 0.55 4.25
N GLU A 154 -20.71 1.75 4.16
CA GLU A 154 -22.16 1.95 4.22
C GLU A 154 -22.88 1.26 3.07
N SER A 155 -22.38 1.38 1.82
CA SER A 155 -22.91 0.65 0.66
C SER A 155 -22.86 -0.86 0.89
N HIS A 156 -21.76 -1.38 1.44
CA HIS A 156 -21.63 -2.80 1.73
C HIS A 156 -22.62 -3.28 2.81
N MET A 157 -22.81 -2.47 3.86
CA MET A 157 -23.81 -2.74 4.90
C MET A 157 -25.24 -2.75 4.34
N GLN A 158 -25.57 -1.80 3.48
CA GLN A 158 -26.89 -1.71 2.86
C GLN A 158 -27.16 -2.85 1.87
N LYS A 159 -26.16 -3.20 1.06
CA LYS A 159 -26.30 -4.21 0.00
C LYS A 159 -26.29 -5.65 0.52
N TYR A 160 -25.44 -5.93 1.52
CA TYR A 160 -25.18 -7.29 1.98
C TYR A 160 -25.54 -7.56 3.45
N GLY A 161 -25.93 -6.53 4.21
CA GLY A 161 -26.29 -6.66 5.61
C GLY A 161 -25.11 -6.76 6.57
N THR A 162 -23.90 -6.41 6.13
CA THR A 162 -22.68 -6.40 6.93
C THR A 162 -22.85 -5.56 8.18
N LYS A 163 -22.34 -6.03 9.31
CA LYS A 163 -22.48 -5.36 10.60
C LYS A 163 -21.28 -4.46 10.89
N LEU A 164 -21.49 -3.38 11.63
CA LEU A 164 -20.41 -2.53 12.15
C LEU A 164 -19.38 -3.34 12.95
N GLU A 165 -19.84 -4.35 13.69
CA GLU A 165 -18.98 -5.24 14.47
C GLU A 165 -17.96 -6.00 13.59
N THR A 166 -18.27 -6.30 12.33
CA THR A 166 -17.36 -6.95 11.38
C THR A 166 -16.12 -6.07 11.15
N PHE A 167 -16.31 -4.78 10.94
CA PHE A 167 -15.19 -3.83 10.81
C PHE A 167 -14.40 -3.69 12.13
N ALA A 168 -15.08 -3.79 13.27
CA ALA A 168 -14.41 -3.81 14.57
C ALA A 168 -13.56 -5.08 14.77
N LYS A 169 -14.06 -6.26 14.34
CA LYS A 169 -13.30 -7.51 14.36
C LYS A 169 -12.05 -7.44 13.48
N ILE A 170 -12.16 -6.86 12.27
CA ILE A 170 -11.02 -6.60 11.37
C ILE A 170 -9.97 -5.75 12.07
N ARG A 171 -10.36 -4.63 12.68
CA ARG A 171 -9.44 -3.76 13.41
C ARG A 171 -8.81 -4.46 14.61
N ALA A 172 -9.57 -5.24 15.36
CA ALA A 172 -9.06 -6.01 16.49
C ALA A 172 -8.02 -7.04 16.03
N LYS A 173 -8.29 -7.76 14.94
CA LYS A 173 -7.33 -8.68 14.28
C LYS A 173 -6.04 -7.94 13.90
N ALA A 174 -6.14 -6.82 13.18
CA ALA A 174 -4.98 -6.04 12.78
C ALA A 174 -4.14 -5.58 13.99
N SER A 175 -4.78 -5.23 15.13
CA SER A 175 -4.07 -4.85 16.34
C SER A 175 -3.30 -6.01 16.98
N ARG A 176 -3.84 -7.24 16.95
CA ARG A 176 -3.14 -8.45 17.43
C ARG A 176 -1.89 -8.73 16.58
N HIS A 177 -2.00 -8.64 15.24
CA HIS A 177 -0.84 -8.80 14.35
C HIS A 177 0.20 -7.71 14.60
N ALA A 178 -0.21 -6.46 14.73
CA ALA A 178 0.66 -5.32 14.99
C ALA A 178 1.42 -5.41 16.32
N ALA A 179 0.86 -6.06 17.34
CA ALA A 179 1.53 -6.25 18.64
C ALA A 179 2.87 -7.00 18.51
N HIS A 180 2.96 -7.90 17.53
CA HIS A 180 4.15 -8.68 17.24
C HIS A 180 5.09 -8.04 16.21
N ASN A 181 4.68 -6.94 15.57
CA ASN A 181 5.47 -6.26 14.53
C ASN A 181 6.21 -5.03 15.11
N PRO A 182 7.56 -5.08 15.29
CA PRO A 182 8.32 -3.94 15.82
C PRO A 182 8.30 -2.71 14.91
N MET A 183 7.95 -2.86 13.62
CA MET A 183 7.87 -1.77 12.64
C MET A 183 6.53 -1.03 12.68
N SER A 184 5.50 -1.61 13.33
CA SER A 184 4.17 -1.01 13.39
C SER A 184 4.11 0.20 14.34
N LEU A 185 3.39 1.24 13.92
CA LEU A 185 3.16 2.46 14.70
C LEU A 185 2.39 2.19 16.00
N PHE A 186 1.32 1.39 15.93
CA PHE A 186 0.50 1.03 17.07
C PHE A 186 0.64 -0.46 17.37
N ARG A 187 1.14 -0.77 18.57
CA ARG A 187 1.43 -2.14 19.00
C ARG A 187 0.59 -2.60 20.19
N LYS A 188 -0.38 -1.78 20.63
CA LYS A 188 -1.33 -2.17 21.66
C LYS A 188 -2.48 -2.94 21.02
N GLU A 189 -2.73 -4.15 21.50
CA GLU A 189 -3.92 -4.90 21.15
C GLU A 189 -5.20 -4.18 21.57
N MET A 190 -6.23 -4.30 20.75
CA MET A 190 -7.57 -3.78 21.02
C MET A 190 -8.58 -4.93 20.91
N THR A 191 -9.53 -4.95 21.84
CA THR A 191 -10.70 -5.84 21.74
C THR A 191 -11.74 -5.26 20.79
N VAL A 192 -12.67 -6.10 20.34
CA VAL A 192 -13.81 -5.66 19.53
C VAL A 192 -14.62 -4.60 20.27
N ASP A 193 -14.86 -4.79 21.56
CA ASP A 193 -15.60 -3.83 22.39
C ASP A 193 -14.87 -2.49 22.52
N GLU A 194 -13.54 -2.49 22.67
CA GLU A 194 -12.76 -1.23 22.69
C GLU A 194 -12.87 -0.48 21.36
N VAL A 195 -12.89 -1.19 20.23
CA VAL A 195 -13.06 -0.58 18.90
C VAL A 195 -14.47 -0.04 18.74
N MET A 196 -15.50 -0.82 19.11
CA MET A 196 -16.91 -0.44 19.00
C MET A 196 -17.27 0.78 19.86
N ASN A 197 -16.70 0.86 21.08
CA ASN A 197 -16.96 1.94 22.04
C ASN A 197 -15.99 3.14 21.91
N ALA A 198 -15.10 3.12 20.91
CA ALA A 198 -14.21 4.24 20.63
C ALA A 198 -14.96 5.46 20.07
N GLN A 199 -14.26 6.60 19.97
CA GLN A 199 -14.81 7.81 19.36
C GLN A 199 -15.47 7.51 18.02
N VAL A 200 -16.75 7.83 17.90
CA VAL A 200 -17.50 7.71 16.64
C VAL A 200 -17.05 8.82 15.68
N ILE A 201 -16.71 8.43 14.46
CA ILE A 201 -16.43 9.35 13.34
C ILE A 201 -17.66 9.47 12.45
N TRP A 202 -18.26 8.33 12.10
CA TRP A 202 -19.47 8.26 11.30
C TRP A 202 -20.47 7.34 12.01
N PRO A 203 -21.59 7.88 12.52
CA PRO A 203 -22.56 7.09 13.26
C PRO A 203 -23.05 5.86 12.49
N GLY A 204 -22.92 4.69 13.09
CA GLY A 204 -23.33 3.42 12.50
C GLY A 204 -22.37 2.82 11.48
N VAL A 205 -21.34 3.55 11.04
CA VAL A 205 -20.44 3.13 9.97
C VAL A 205 -18.98 3.03 10.42
N MET A 206 -18.50 3.96 11.25
CA MET A 206 -17.07 4.04 11.56
C MET A 206 -16.76 4.62 12.94
N THR A 207 -15.88 3.96 13.67
CA THR A 207 -15.21 4.49 14.85
C THR A 207 -13.76 4.84 14.56
N ARG A 208 -13.13 5.67 15.37
CA ARG A 208 -11.78 6.19 15.15
C ARG A 208 -10.71 5.13 14.86
N PRO A 209 -10.65 3.98 15.55
CA PRO A 209 -9.64 2.96 15.26
C PRO A 209 -9.78 2.26 13.90
N MET A 210 -10.93 2.35 13.24
CA MET A 210 -11.17 1.73 11.93
C MET A 210 -10.50 2.48 10.77
N ALA A 211 -10.00 3.71 11.02
CA ALA A 211 -9.28 4.53 10.06
C ALA A 211 -7.78 4.59 10.41
N CYS A 212 -6.91 4.45 9.41
CA CYS A 212 -5.47 4.59 9.60
C CYS A 212 -5.08 6.03 9.99
N PRO A 213 -4.06 6.22 10.82
CA PRO A 213 -3.46 7.52 11.04
C PRO A 213 -2.46 7.86 9.92
N PRO A 214 -2.17 9.15 9.68
CA PRO A 214 -1.00 9.50 8.88
C PRO A 214 0.27 9.02 9.58
N THR A 215 1.21 8.49 8.81
CA THR A 215 2.48 7.92 9.30
C THR A 215 3.64 8.36 8.44
N CYS A 216 4.84 8.32 9.03
CA CYS A 216 6.10 8.57 8.36
C CYS A 216 6.97 7.32 8.41
N GLY A 217 7.75 7.05 7.38
CA GLY A 217 8.63 5.89 7.32
C GLY A 217 9.27 5.70 5.96
N ALA A 218 10.04 4.63 5.83
CA ALA A 218 10.66 4.23 4.58
C ALA A 218 10.90 2.72 4.54
N ALA A 219 10.88 2.17 3.33
CA ALA A 219 11.26 0.79 3.06
C ALA A 219 11.96 0.69 1.70
N ALA A 220 12.86 -0.26 1.53
CA ALA A 220 13.60 -0.49 0.30
C ALA A 220 13.72 -1.99 0.02
N ALA A 221 13.88 -2.32 -1.26
CA ALA A 221 14.18 -3.68 -1.73
C ALA A 221 15.25 -3.61 -2.83
N ILE A 222 16.16 -4.59 -2.80
CA ILE A 222 17.11 -4.85 -3.87
C ILE A 222 16.60 -6.03 -4.68
N LEU A 223 16.36 -5.79 -5.96
CA LEU A 223 15.93 -6.80 -6.93
C LEU A 223 17.09 -7.17 -7.83
N VAL A 224 17.26 -8.45 -8.08
CA VAL A 224 18.31 -8.92 -8.97
C VAL A 224 17.80 -9.97 -9.96
N SER A 225 18.51 -10.13 -11.09
CA SER A 225 18.29 -11.26 -11.98
C SER A 225 18.74 -12.57 -11.33
N GLU A 226 18.15 -13.68 -11.73
CA GLU A 226 18.56 -15.01 -11.24
C GLU A 226 20.04 -15.32 -11.56
N GLU A 227 20.52 -14.82 -12.70
CA GLU A 227 21.93 -14.98 -13.09
C GLU A 227 22.87 -14.15 -12.19
N PHE A 228 22.50 -12.91 -11.89
CA PHE A 228 23.24 -12.07 -10.94
C PHE A 228 23.30 -12.73 -9.57
N ALA A 229 22.15 -13.18 -9.05
CA ALA A 229 22.07 -13.86 -7.76
C ALA A 229 23.01 -15.07 -7.69
N LYS A 230 23.03 -15.91 -8.73
CA LYS A 230 23.94 -17.07 -8.80
C LYS A 230 25.41 -16.66 -8.81
N ARG A 231 25.80 -15.63 -9.58
CA ARG A 231 27.18 -15.12 -9.62
C ARG A 231 27.67 -14.58 -8.29
N HIS A 232 26.76 -13.97 -7.50
CA HIS A 232 27.08 -13.35 -6.22
C HIS A 232 26.78 -14.24 -5.00
N GLY A 233 26.30 -15.46 -5.19
CA GLY A 233 25.99 -16.39 -4.11
C GLY A 233 24.78 -15.95 -3.27
N ILE A 234 23.86 -15.17 -3.85
CA ILE A 234 22.65 -14.68 -3.21
C ILE A 234 21.60 -15.80 -3.18
N ASP A 235 20.87 -15.92 -2.08
CA ASP A 235 19.75 -16.86 -1.98
C ASP A 235 18.65 -16.52 -3.00
N THR A 236 18.19 -17.53 -3.73
CA THR A 236 17.16 -17.41 -4.76
C THR A 236 15.80 -17.93 -4.32
N SER A 237 15.60 -18.19 -3.04
CA SER A 237 14.35 -18.73 -2.49
C SER A 237 13.21 -17.71 -2.54
N VAL A 238 13.51 -16.42 -2.32
CA VAL A 238 12.52 -15.35 -2.38
C VAL A 238 12.48 -14.70 -3.76
N ARG A 239 11.36 -14.86 -4.46
CA ARG A 239 11.19 -14.35 -5.83
C ARG A 239 9.79 -13.81 -6.09
N ILE A 240 9.68 -12.85 -6.98
CA ILE A 240 8.40 -12.35 -7.46
C ILE A 240 7.89 -13.33 -8.54
N ARG A 241 6.83 -14.08 -8.23
CA ARG A 241 6.24 -15.04 -9.14
C ARG A 241 5.42 -14.36 -10.23
N ALA A 242 4.57 -13.41 -9.83
CA ALA A 242 3.80 -12.55 -10.71
C ALA A 242 3.58 -11.19 -10.06
N GLN A 243 3.31 -10.18 -10.86
CA GLN A 243 2.97 -8.83 -10.42
C GLN A 243 2.10 -8.16 -11.47
N VAL A 244 1.08 -7.44 -11.04
CA VAL A 244 0.16 -6.73 -11.91
C VAL A 244 -0.07 -5.32 -11.39
N MET A 245 -0.30 -4.40 -12.30
CA MET A 245 -0.79 -3.06 -11.98
C MET A 245 -2.04 -2.81 -12.84
N THR A 246 -3.08 -2.28 -12.22
CA THR A 246 -4.35 -1.91 -12.86
C THR A 246 -4.70 -0.49 -12.51
N THR A 247 -5.57 0.13 -13.31
CA THR A 247 -6.16 1.43 -13.02
C THR A 247 -7.66 1.36 -13.25
N ASP A 248 -8.34 2.44 -12.89
CA ASP A 248 -9.79 2.57 -13.03
C ASP A 248 -10.26 2.42 -14.46
N THR A 249 -11.53 2.05 -14.62
CA THR A 249 -12.27 2.04 -15.87
C THR A 249 -13.48 2.94 -15.72
N ALA A 250 -14.23 3.19 -16.80
CA ALA A 250 -15.48 3.96 -16.72
C ALA A 250 -16.46 3.36 -15.69
N GLU A 251 -16.48 2.04 -15.54
CA GLU A 251 -17.33 1.31 -14.60
C GLU A 251 -17.13 1.75 -13.16
N THR A 252 -15.93 2.20 -12.77
CA THR A 252 -15.62 2.74 -11.43
C THR A 252 -16.63 3.83 -11.01
N PHE A 253 -17.11 4.64 -11.97
CA PHE A 253 -18.06 5.72 -11.72
C PHE A 253 -19.47 5.41 -12.24
N GLU A 254 -19.59 4.66 -13.34
CA GLU A 254 -20.86 4.31 -13.97
C GLU A 254 -21.70 3.32 -13.16
N SER A 255 -21.05 2.46 -12.35
CA SER A 255 -21.71 1.53 -11.44
C SER A 255 -22.56 2.24 -10.37
N ARG A 256 -22.24 3.49 -10.04
CA ARG A 256 -22.87 4.28 -8.97
C ARG A 256 -22.85 3.56 -7.62
N ASP A 257 -21.79 2.81 -7.33
CA ASP A 257 -21.56 2.09 -6.08
C ASP A 257 -20.24 2.53 -5.45
N MET A 258 -20.28 2.99 -4.21
CA MET A 258 -19.06 3.41 -3.49
C MET A 258 -18.06 2.26 -3.29
N ILE A 259 -18.50 1.01 -3.36
CA ILE A 259 -17.62 -0.17 -3.32
C ILE A 259 -16.67 -0.17 -4.54
N ASP A 260 -17.16 0.16 -5.73
CA ASP A 260 -16.35 0.26 -6.94
C ASP A 260 -15.51 1.54 -6.96
N VAL A 261 -16.03 2.65 -6.44
CA VAL A 261 -15.28 3.91 -6.30
C VAL A 261 -14.01 3.73 -5.46
N VAL A 262 -14.01 2.85 -4.45
CA VAL A 262 -12.78 2.54 -3.68
C VAL A 262 -11.95 1.39 -4.27
N GLY A 263 -12.31 0.88 -5.47
CA GLY A 263 -11.47 -0.02 -6.26
C GLY A 263 -11.77 -1.50 -6.14
N ALA A 264 -13.00 -1.92 -5.81
CA ALA A 264 -13.38 -3.34 -5.77
C ALA A 264 -13.21 -4.01 -7.15
N ASP A 265 -13.74 -3.39 -8.22
CA ASP A 265 -13.56 -3.90 -9.59
C ASP A 265 -12.08 -3.89 -10.02
N LEU A 266 -11.37 -2.81 -9.72
CA LEU A 266 -9.94 -2.69 -9.99
C LEU A 266 -9.16 -3.84 -9.34
N THR A 267 -9.46 -4.17 -8.08
CA THR A 267 -8.84 -5.25 -7.33
C THR A 267 -9.18 -6.61 -7.93
N ARG A 268 -10.45 -6.86 -8.28
CA ARG A 268 -10.90 -8.10 -8.95
C ARG A 268 -10.16 -8.34 -10.25
N ARG A 269 -10.10 -7.34 -11.12
CA ARG A 269 -9.37 -7.42 -12.41
C ARG A 269 -7.88 -7.68 -12.20
N GLY A 270 -7.30 -7.09 -11.16
CA GLY A 270 -5.92 -7.34 -10.76
C GLY A 270 -5.71 -8.78 -10.29
N ALA A 271 -6.59 -9.26 -9.40
CA ALA A 271 -6.54 -10.62 -8.87
C ALA A 271 -6.66 -11.68 -9.97
N ASP A 272 -7.65 -11.56 -10.86
CA ASP A 272 -7.84 -12.49 -11.98
C ASP A 272 -6.59 -12.58 -12.87
N LYS A 273 -5.95 -11.46 -13.19
CA LYS A 273 -4.72 -11.41 -13.98
C LYS A 273 -3.53 -12.03 -13.26
N ILE A 274 -3.37 -11.75 -11.96
CA ILE A 274 -2.21 -12.22 -11.21
C ILE A 274 -2.28 -13.72 -10.96
N TYR A 275 -3.45 -14.27 -10.63
CA TYR A 275 -3.65 -15.70 -10.46
C TYR A 275 -3.38 -16.45 -11.74
N GLN A 276 -3.87 -15.96 -12.88
CA GLN A 276 -3.57 -16.52 -14.21
C GLN A 276 -2.06 -16.49 -14.51
N ALA A 277 -1.40 -15.35 -14.26
CA ALA A 277 0.03 -15.19 -14.55
C ALA A 277 0.92 -16.04 -13.63
N ALA A 278 0.52 -16.19 -12.37
CA ALA A 278 1.25 -16.99 -11.38
C ALA A 278 0.94 -18.50 -11.49
N GLY A 279 -0.19 -18.88 -12.12
CA GLY A 279 -0.66 -20.26 -12.19
C GLY A 279 -1.02 -20.82 -10.81
N ILE A 280 -1.68 -20.02 -9.98
CA ILE A 280 -2.20 -20.37 -8.65
C ILE A 280 -3.61 -19.82 -8.50
N GLY A 281 -4.35 -20.27 -7.47
CA GLY A 281 -5.61 -19.72 -7.04
C GLY A 281 -5.52 -19.01 -5.69
N PRO A 282 -6.61 -18.36 -5.23
CA PRO A 282 -6.66 -17.76 -3.91
C PRO A 282 -6.47 -18.77 -2.77
N GLU A 283 -6.85 -20.04 -3.00
CA GLU A 283 -6.66 -21.17 -2.08
C GLU A 283 -5.21 -21.58 -1.84
N ASP A 284 -4.30 -21.14 -2.69
CA ASP A 284 -2.86 -21.41 -2.58
C ASP A 284 -2.11 -20.33 -1.76
N LEU A 285 -2.82 -19.30 -1.26
CA LEU A 285 -2.22 -18.21 -0.50
C LEU A 285 -2.17 -18.54 0.99
N ASP A 286 -0.97 -18.54 1.58
CA ASP A 286 -0.74 -18.73 3.01
C ASP A 286 -0.81 -17.42 3.81
N VAL A 287 -0.31 -16.32 3.23
CA VAL A 287 -0.22 -15.01 3.87
C VAL A 287 -0.57 -13.92 2.87
N ILE A 288 -1.35 -12.93 3.31
CA ILE A 288 -1.73 -11.78 2.51
C ILE A 288 -1.38 -10.50 3.29
N GLU A 289 -0.48 -9.71 2.74
CA GLU A 289 -0.25 -8.33 3.14
C GLU A 289 -1.04 -7.41 2.21
N LEU A 290 -1.92 -6.62 2.75
CA LEU A 290 -2.78 -5.72 1.97
C LEU A 290 -2.80 -4.31 2.54
N HIS A 291 -3.29 -3.35 1.75
CA HIS A 291 -3.50 -1.98 2.16
C HIS A 291 -4.84 -1.83 2.89
N ASP A 292 -4.80 -1.88 4.22
CA ASP A 292 -5.96 -1.74 5.10
C ASP A 292 -6.12 -0.32 5.65
N CYS A 293 -6.05 0.70 4.78
CA CYS A 293 -6.21 2.09 5.19
C CYS A 293 -7.49 2.34 6.02
N PHE A 294 -8.50 1.51 5.81
CA PHE A 294 -9.74 1.43 6.59
C PHE A 294 -10.17 -0.03 6.75
N ALA A 295 -10.79 -0.37 7.87
CA ALA A 295 -11.34 -1.72 8.09
C ALA A 295 -12.37 -2.11 7.01
N GLN A 296 -13.12 -1.13 6.50
CA GLN A 296 -14.05 -1.29 5.39
C GLN A 296 -13.34 -1.72 4.10
N ASN A 297 -12.19 -1.11 3.82
CA ASN A 297 -11.39 -1.45 2.64
C ASN A 297 -10.80 -2.86 2.74
N GLU A 298 -10.39 -3.29 3.92
CA GLU A 298 -9.88 -4.65 4.11
C GLU A 298 -10.95 -5.69 3.76
N LEU A 299 -12.20 -5.52 4.22
CA LEU A 299 -13.31 -6.40 3.88
C LEU A 299 -13.55 -6.48 2.37
N ILE A 300 -13.63 -5.31 1.71
CA ILE A 300 -13.83 -5.22 0.25
C ILE A 300 -12.67 -5.88 -0.49
N THR A 301 -11.45 -5.76 0.04
CA THR A 301 -10.26 -6.39 -0.55
C THR A 301 -10.30 -7.92 -0.47
N TYR A 302 -10.87 -8.51 0.58
CA TYR A 302 -11.05 -9.98 0.63
C TYR A 302 -11.89 -10.49 -0.55
N GLU A 303 -12.98 -9.81 -0.84
CA GLU A 303 -13.87 -10.13 -1.96
C GLU A 303 -13.20 -9.84 -3.31
N GLY A 304 -12.52 -8.70 -3.41
CA GLY A 304 -11.74 -8.32 -4.59
C GLY A 304 -10.62 -9.31 -4.92
N LEU A 305 -9.95 -9.87 -3.91
CA LEU A 305 -8.92 -10.90 -4.06
C LEU A 305 -9.49 -12.31 -4.28
N ARG A 306 -10.81 -12.46 -4.43
CA ARG A 306 -11.47 -13.76 -4.62
C ARG A 306 -11.27 -14.75 -3.47
N LEU A 307 -11.00 -14.28 -2.25
CA LEU A 307 -10.90 -15.14 -1.06
C LEU A 307 -12.28 -15.68 -0.65
N CYS A 308 -13.33 -14.99 -1.05
CA CYS A 308 -14.74 -15.34 -0.89
C CYS A 308 -15.56 -14.71 -2.03
N GLY A 309 -16.85 -15.01 -2.09
CA GLY A 309 -17.79 -14.36 -2.99
C GLY A 309 -18.12 -12.92 -2.56
N GLU A 310 -18.75 -12.16 -3.44
CA GLU A 310 -19.22 -10.82 -3.14
C GLU A 310 -20.27 -10.84 -2.02
N GLY A 311 -20.11 -9.95 -1.03
CA GLY A 311 -20.95 -9.89 0.16
C GLY A 311 -20.66 -11.00 1.20
N GLU A 312 -19.65 -11.83 0.98
CA GLU A 312 -19.29 -12.94 1.87
C GLU A 312 -18.07 -12.66 2.75
N GLY A 313 -17.43 -11.49 2.61
CA GLY A 313 -16.22 -11.12 3.36
C GLY A 313 -16.38 -11.22 4.87
N GLU A 314 -17.58 -10.99 5.40
CA GLU A 314 -17.90 -11.16 6.83
C GLU A 314 -17.60 -12.59 7.34
N LYS A 315 -17.82 -13.62 6.51
CA LYS A 315 -17.57 -15.03 6.88
C LYS A 315 -16.09 -15.33 7.12
N LEU A 316 -15.18 -14.55 6.55
CA LEU A 316 -13.72 -14.68 6.77
C LEU A 316 -13.27 -14.00 8.06
N VAL A 317 -14.11 -13.17 8.64
CA VAL A 317 -13.81 -12.40 9.86
C VAL A 317 -14.31 -13.12 11.11
N GLU A 318 -15.30 -14.00 10.98
CA GLU A 318 -15.87 -14.79 12.07
C GLU A 318 -14.94 -15.94 12.50
#